data_294a1cbf1cad98296f860ceca22ab38f
#
_entry.id   294a1cbf1cad98296f860ceca22ab38f
#
_cell.length_a   1.000
_cell.length_b   1.000
_cell.length_c   1.000
_cell.angle_alpha   90.00
_cell.angle_beta   90.00
_cell.angle_gamma   90.00
#
_symmetry.space_group_name_H-M   'P 1'
#
loop_
_entity.id
_entity.type
_entity.pdbx_description
1 polymer ?
#
loop_
_entity_poly.entity_id
_entity_poly.type
_entity_poly.pdbx_seq_one_letter_code
_entity_poly.pdbx_strand_id
1 'polypeptide(L)'
;MKNKIKALDFNELAEVEFKEGINSLKLYDHENSISHLKKSVRFLKNTHNTDKYVKMLNVLGLVYTLENKNKEALECYLESLATAEVMRSSDLKAISYSNIASCYQKMGIHEKSLDYFREAKKAYANAAKLNKEDSEMWNLLNYINIVLSGEERLFADDKFVAVM
;
A
#
# COMPACT_ATOMS: atom_id res chain seq x y z
N MET A 1 19.37 -19.95 39.29
CA MET A 1 18.56 -20.08 38.08
C MET A 1 18.89 -18.92 37.13
N LYS A 2 19.66 -19.16 36.06
CA LYS A 2 19.93 -18.11 35.04
C LYS A 2 18.71 -18.04 34.14
N ASN A 3 17.88 -16.97 34.26
CA ASN A 3 16.88 -16.64 33.26
C ASN A 3 17.61 -16.41 31.93
N LYS A 4 17.56 -17.37 31.01
CA LYS A 4 17.91 -17.15 29.63
C LYS A 4 16.83 -16.22 29.05
N ILE A 5 17.12 -14.92 28.99
CA ILE A 5 16.35 -14.00 28.18
C ILE A 5 16.52 -14.51 26.74
N LYS A 6 15.45 -15.09 26.19
CA LYS A 6 15.42 -15.54 24.80
C LYS A 6 15.56 -14.27 23.95
N ALA A 7 16.61 -14.17 23.14
CA ALA A 7 16.70 -13.09 22.16
C ALA A 7 15.51 -13.22 21.20
N LEU A 8 14.75 -12.13 21.03
CA LEU A 8 13.68 -12.06 20.03
C LEU A 8 14.27 -12.22 18.63
N ASP A 9 13.60 -12.99 17.78
CA ASP A 9 13.97 -13.05 16.38
C ASP A 9 13.53 -11.79 15.62
N PHE A 10 14.00 -11.62 14.38
CA PHE A 10 13.66 -10.43 13.61
C PHE A 10 12.17 -10.32 13.29
N ASN A 11 11.42 -11.42 13.20
CA ASN A 11 9.99 -11.38 13.01
C ASN A 11 9.28 -10.90 14.28
N GLU A 12 9.70 -11.37 15.44
CA GLU A 12 9.18 -10.93 16.75
C GLU A 12 9.46 -9.44 16.98
N LEU A 13 10.68 -8.98 16.68
CA LEU A 13 11.06 -7.57 16.77
C LEU A 13 10.24 -6.70 15.80
N ALA A 14 10.04 -7.17 14.58
CA ALA A 14 9.24 -6.46 13.59
C ALA A 14 7.77 -6.31 14.03
N GLU A 15 7.20 -7.33 14.64
CA GLU A 15 5.82 -7.29 15.17
C GLU A 15 5.68 -6.31 16.34
N VAL A 16 6.65 -6.27 17.25
CA VAL A 16 6.65 -5.29 18.35
C VAL A 16 6.68 -3.86 17.79
N GLU A 17 7.63 -3.58 16.93
CA GLU A 17 7.76 -2.24 16.31
C GLU A 17 6.52 -1.88 15.48
N PHE A 18 5.91 -2.84 14.76
CA PHE A 18 4.69 -2.60 14.04
C PHE A 18 3.53 -2.19 14.97
N LYS A 19 3.34 -2.92 16.07
CA LYS A 19 2.29 -2.60 17.06
C LYS A 19 2.48 -1.20 17.66
N GLU A 20 3.71 -0.84 18.02
CA GLU A 20 4.01 0.50 18.52
C GLU A 20 3.76 1.58 17.45
N GLY A 21 4.12 1.30 16.20
CA GLY A 21 3.81 2.19 15.07
C GLY A 21 2.31 2.41 14.87
N ILE A 22 1.52 1.35 14.95
CA ILE A 22 0.04 1.44 14.87
C ILE A 22 -0.55 2.16 16.08
N ASN A 23 -0.03 1.94 17.28
CA ASN A 23 -0.47 2.64 18.48
C ASN A 23 -0.21 4.16 18.35
N SER A 24 0.98 4.55 17.92
CA SER A 24 1.33 5.95 17.66
C SER A 24 0.41 6.56 16.59
N LEU A 25 0.11 5.82 15.51
CA LEU A 25 -0.82 6.27 14.47
C LEU A 25 -2.22 6.54 15.01
N LYS A 26 -2.75 5.68 15.89
CA LYS A 26 -4.05 5.88 16.55
C LYS A 26 -4.08 7.11 17.44
N LEU A 27 -2.94 7.52 17.95
CA LEU A 27 -2.79 8.74 18.77
C LEU A 27 -2.47 9.98 17.92
N TYR A 28 -2.51 9.85 16.58
CA TYR A 28 -2.13 10.91 15.63
C TYR A 28 -0.65 11.36 15.75
N ASP A 29 0.19 10.54 16.38
CA ASP A 29 1.63 10.76 16.46
C ASP A 29 2.32 10.11 15.25
N HIS A 30 2.23 10.78 14.11
CA HIS A 30 2.71 10.26 12.84
C HIS A 30 4.24 10.14 12.81
N GLU A 31 4.96 11.00 13.50
CA GLU A 31 6.43 10.97 13.55
C GLU A 31 6.92 9.71 14.24
N ASN A 32 6.43 9.41 15.44
CA ASN A 32 6.75 8.17 16.14
C ASN A 32 6.23 6.94 15.40
N SER A 33 5.04 7.02 14.78
CA SER A 33 4.52 5.96 13.92
C SER A 33 5.50 5.62 12.79
N ILE A 34 5.98 6.60 12.04
CA ILE A 34 6.96 6.42 10.97
C ILE A 34 8.24 5.80 11.52
N SER A 35 8.74 6.29 12.68
CA SER A 35 9.96 5.76 13.31
C SER A 35 9.84 4.26 13.60
N HIS A 36 8.77 3.84 14.25
CA HIS A 36 8.52 2.45 14.58
C HIS A 36 8.29 1.57 13.34
N LEU A 37 7.48 2.04 12.38
CA LEU A 37 7.21 1.29 11.15
C LEU A 37 8.47 1.11 10.30
N LYS A 38 9.37 2.10 10.24
CA LYS A 38 10.67 1.96 9.56
C LYS A 38 11.54 0.87 10.20
N LYS A 39 11.56 0.77 11.53
CA LYS A 39 12.29 -0.31 12.22
C LYS A 39 11.67 -1.67 11.91
N SER A 40 10.33 -1.77 11.92
CA SER A 40 9.62 -2.98 11.56
C SER A 40 9.98 -3.46 10.15
N VAL A 41 9.89 -2.57 9.15
CA VAL A 41 10.29 -2.86 7.76
C VAL A 41 11.76 -3.30 7.69
N ARG A 42 12.66 -2.61 8.39
CA ARG A 42 14.08 -2.97 8.43
C ARG A 42 14.34 -4.37 8.98
N PHE A 43 13.64 -4.76 10.04
CA PHE A 43 13.76 -6.11 10.60
C PHE A 43 13.27 -7.17 9.61
N LEU A 44 12.16 -6.94 8.92
CA LEU A 44 11.62 -7.90 7.96
C LEU A 44 12.40 -8.02 6.66
N LYS A 45 13.10 -6.96 6.25
CA LYS A 45 13.91 -6.97 5.00
C LYS A 45 14.91 -8.13 4.94
N ASN A 46 15.39 -8.58 6.10
CA ASN A 46 16.37 -9.67 6.23
C ASN A 46 15.73 -11.01 6.63
N THR A 47 14.41 -11.13 6.54
CA THR A 47 13.68 -12.36 6.84
C THR A 47 13.09 -12.95 5.56
N HIS A 48 12.64 -14.21 5.65
CA HIS A 48 11.88 -14.84 4.57
C HIS A 48 10.37 -14.48 4.60
N ASN A 49 9.94 -13.59 5.51
CA ASN A 49 8.54 -13.24 5.67
C ASN A 49 8.13 -12.09 4.73
N THR A 50 8.20 -12.37 3.44
CA THR A 50 7.99 -11.40 2.37
C THR A 50 6.56 -10.84 2.35
N ASP A 51 5.56 -11.64 2.72
CA ASP A 51 4.16 -11.20 2.82
C ASP A 51 4.00 -10.08 3.86
N LYS A 52 4.55 -10.29 5.07
CA LYS A 52 4.55 -9.25 6.11
C LYS A 52 5.33 -8.02 5.69
N TYR A 53 6.48 -8.22 5.03
CA TYR A 53 7.29 -7.12 4.53
C TYR A 53 6.49 -6.19 3.60
N VAL A 54 5.80 -6.77 2.61
CA VAL A 54 4.93 -6.02 1.68
C VAL A 54 3.83 -5.27 2.42
N LYS A 55 3.15 -5.93 3.35
CA LYS A 55 2.08 -5.30 4.15
C LYS A 55 2.59 -4.11 4.96
N MET A 56 3.75 -4.25 5.60
CA MET A 56 4.34 -3.18 6.41
C MET A 56 4.85 -2.01 5.58
N LEU A 57 5.38 -2.26 4.38
CA LEU A 57 5.71 -1.20 3.41
C LEU A 57 4.46 -0.39 3.02
N ASN A 58 3.34 -1.06 2.75
CA ASN A 58 2.09 -0.37 2.43
C ASN A 58 1.58 0.49 3.61
N VAL A 59 1.67 -0.01 4.83
CA VAL A 59 1.29 0.78 6.03
C VAL A 59 2.22 1.97 6.23
N LEU A 60 3.52 1.79 6.10
CA LEU A 60 4.49 2.89 6.19
C LEU A 60 4.21 3.96 5.11
N GLY A 61 3.97 3.53 3.87
CA GLY A 61 3.60 4.42 2.77
C GLY A 61 2.32 5.20 3.06
N LEU A 62 1.31 4.56 3.67
CA LEU A 62 0.09 5.24 4.09
C LEU A 62 0.37 6.36 5.10
N VAL A 63 1.18 6.10 6.13
CA VAL A 63 1.52 7.13 7.12
C VAL A 63 2.29 8.28 6.48
N TYR A 64 3.21 8.00 5.54
CA TYR A 64 3.86 9.05 4.76
C TYR A 64 2.86 9.86 3.92
N THR A 65 1.84 9.21 3.34
CA THR A 65 0.78 9.90 2.59
C THR A 65 -0.04 10.83 3.48
N LEU A 66 -0.33 10.42 4.73
CA LEU A 66 -1.01 11.28 5.72
C LEU A 66 -0.18 12.52 6.06
N GLU A 67 1.14 12.40 6.12
CA GLU A 67 2.07 13.48 6.34
C GLU A 67 2.39 14.32 5.08
N ASN A 68 1.73 14.09 3.95
CA ASN A 68 2.02 14.70 2.66
C ASN A 68 3.46 14.45 2.14
N LYS A 69 4.16 13.45 2.69
CA LYS A 69 5.48 12.99 2.24
C LYS A 69 5.28 12.02 1.06
N ASN A 70 4.74 12.55 -0.04
CA ASN A 70 4.28 11.73 -1.15
C ASN A 70 5.42 11.00 -1.89
N LYS A 71 6.64 11.53 -1.87
CA LYS A 71 7.81 10.86 -2.49
C LYS A 71 8.20 9.62 -1.70
N GLU A 72 8.31 9.74 -0.39
CA GLU A 72 8.64 8.63 0.50
C GLU A 72 7.52 7.57 0.51
N ALA A 73 6.27 8.01 0.44
CA ALA A 73 5.13 7.10 0.28
C ALA A 73 5.25 6.28 -1.01
N LEU A 74 5.53 6.95 -2.13
CA LEU A 74 5.67 6.30 -3.43
C LEU A 74 6.84 5.31 -3.46
N GLU A 75 7.97 5.62 -2.82
CA GLU A 75 9.10 4.68 -2.67
C GLU A 75 8.67 3.40 -1.94
N CYS A 76 7.95 3.53 -0.82
CA CYS A 76 7.43 2.38 -0.07
C CYS A 76 6.47 1.53 -0.94
N TYR A 77 5.56 2.15 -1.66
CA TYR A 77 4.59 1.45 -2.48
C TYR A 77 5.23 0.77 -3.70
N LEU A 78 6.23 1.39 -4.32
CA LEU A 78 6.97 0.79 -5.43
C LEU A 78 7.82 -0.40 -4.97
N GLU A 79 8.48 -0.32 -3.80
CA GLU A 79 9.20 -1.46 -3.23
C GLU A 79 8.24 -2.59 -2.85
N SER A 80 7.06 -2.26 -2.32
CA SER A 80 5.97 -3.20 -2.06
C SER A 80 5.52 -3.91 -3.34
N LEU A 81 5.27 -3.15 -4.42
CA LEU A 81 4.86 -3.68 -5.72
C LEU A 81 5.91 -4.62 -6.29
N ALA A 82 7.17 -4.19 -6.35
CA ALA A 82 8.26 -5.01 -6.88
C ALA A 82 8.40 -6.34 -6.12
N THR A 83 8.23 -6.30 -4.80
CA THR A 83 8.26 -7.52 -3.97
C THR A 83 7.05 -8.42 -4.25
N ALA A 84 5.85 -7.85 -4.36
CA ALA A 84 4.62 -8.58 -4.69
C ALA A 84 4.67 -9.21 -6.10
N GLU A 85 5.37 -8.60 -7.05
CA GLU A 85 5.62 -9.14 -8.38
C GLU A 85 6.50 -10.40 -8.31
N VAL A 86 7.59 -10.36 -7.55
CA VAL A 86 8.46 -11.52 -7.33
C VAL A 86 7.69 -12.67 -6.66
N MET A 87 6.82 -12.37 -5.71
CA MET A 87 5.94 -13.35 -5.05
C MET A 87 4.83 -13.87 -5.97
N ARG A 88 4.56 -13.24 -7.09
CA ARG A 88 3.42 -13.52 -7.99
C ARG A 88 2.06 -13.44 -7.29
N SER A 89 1.96 -12.62 -6.22
CA SER A 89 0.74 -12.44 -5.45
C SER A 89 -0.14 -11.36 -6.09
N SER A 90 -1.30 -11.76 -6.62
CA SER A 90 -2.22 -10.84 -7.29
C SER A 90 -2.87 -9.84 -6.33
N ASP A 91 -3.20 -10.27 -5.12
CA ASP A 91 -3.78 -9.46 -4.06
C ASP A 91 -2.80 -8.38 -3.56
N LEU A 92 -1.56 -8.77 -3.28
CA LEU A 92 -0.55 -7.79 -2.85
C LEU A 92 -0.21 -6.79 -3.96
N LYS A 93 -0.15 -7.24 -5.22
CA LYS A 93 0.01 -6.33 -6.38
C LYS A 93 -1.15 -5.35 -6.48
N ALA A 94 -2.38 -5.85 -6.33
CA ALA A 94 -3.58 -5.01 -6.42
C ALA A 94 -3.58 -3.90 -5.37
N ILE A 95 -3.24 -4.23 -4.11
CA ILE A 95 -3.11 -3.27 -3.02
C ILE A 95 -2.02 -2.24 -3.33
N SER A 96 -0.84 -2.68 -3.77
CA SER A 96 0.27 -1.78 -4.08
C SER A 96 -0.06 -0.85 -5.24
N TYR A 97 -0.67 -1.35 -6.32
CA TYR A 97 -1.14 -0.52 -7.44
C TYR A 97 -2.16 0.53 -7.00
N SER A 98 -3.15 0.15 -6.17
CA SER A 98 -4.17 1.08 -5.65
C SER A 98 -3.53 2.19 -4.81
N ASN A 99 -2.56 1.86 -3.96
CA ASN A 99 -1.87 2.83 -3.13
C ASN A 99 -1.02 3.79 -3.97
N ILE A 100 -0.33 3.30 -4.99
CA ILE A 100 0.43 4.12 -5.94
C ILE A 100 -0.53 5.07 -6.69
N ALA A 101 -1.65 4.54 -7.18
CA ALA A 101 -2.67 5.33 -7.88
C ALA A 101 -3.19 6.47 -6.99
N SER A 102 -3.58 6.17 -5.76
CA SER A 102 -4.05 7.15 -4.78
C SER A 102 -2.97 8.20 -4.45
N CYS A 103 -1.71 7.79 -4.38
CA CYS A 103 -0.60 8.70 -4.15
C CYS A 103 -0.43 9.67 -5.33
N TYR A 104 -0.48 9.19 -6.58
CA TYR A 104 -0.45 10.07 -7.76
C TYR A 104 -1.67 10.98 -7.85
N GLN A 105 -2.86 10.49 -7.50
CA GLN A 105 -4.08 11.31 -7.42
C GLN A 105 -3.89 12.47 -6.44
N LYS A 106 -3.37 12.19 -5.25
CA LYS A 106 -3.08 13.22 -4.23
C LYS A 106 -2.03 14.24 -4.71
N MET A 107 -1.10 13.81 -5.56
CA MET A 107 -0.11 14.69 -6.18
C MET A 107 -0.67 15.49 -7.38
N GLY A 108 -1.92 15.28 -7.80
CA GLY A 108 -2.51 15.89 -8.98
C GLY A 108 -2.00 15.33 -10.32
N ILE A 109 -1.34 14.17 -10.31
CA ILE A 109 -0.80 13.53 -11.51
C ILE A 109 -1.82 12.50 -12.00
N HIS A 110 -2.92 13.00 -12.56
CA HIS A 110 -4.12 12.22 -12.87
C HIS A 110 -3.88 11.11 -13.90
N GLU A 111 -3.11 11.37 -14.95
CA GLU A 111 -2.83 10.36 -15.98
C GLU A 111 -2.17 9.10 -15.39
N LYS A 112 -1.12 9.28 -14.58
CA LYS A 112 -0.47 8.16 -13.90
C LYS A 112 -1.39 7.48 -12.90
N SER A 113 -2.19 8.26 -12.17
CA SER A 113 -3.19 7.71 -11.24
C SER A 113 -4.12 6.74 -11.95
N LEU A 114 -4.68 7.15 -13.10
CA LEU A 114 -5.58 6.31 -13.90
C LEU A 114 -4.91 5.02 -14.37
N ASP A 115 -3.68 5.11 -14.86
CA ASP A 115 -2.94 3.93 -15.33
C ASP A 115 -2.74 2.92 -14.19
N TYR A 116 -2.33 3.39 -13.03
CA TYR A 116 -2.17 2.51 -11.86
C TYR A 116 -3.49 1.95 -11.34
N PHE A 117 -4.60 2.71 -11.38
CA PHE A 117 -5.92 2.17 -11.06
C PHE A 117 -6.37 1.09 -12.05
N ARG A 118 -6.06 1.21 -13.35
CA ARG A 118 -6.34 0.16 -14.34
C ARG A 118 -5.56 -1.12 -14.06
N GLU A 119 -4.28 -1.00 -13.67
CA GLU A 119 -3.48 -2.16 -13.25
C GLU A 119 -4.00 -2.79 -11.94
N ALA A 120 -4.40 -1.98 -10.96
CA ALA A 120 -5.05 -2.44 -9.74
C ALA A 120 -6.32 -3.25 -10.06
N LYS A 121 -7.18 -2.73 -10.94
CA LYS A 121 -8.40 -3.42 -11.39
C LYS A 121 -8.11 -4.80 -11.97
N LYS A 122 -7.09 -4.90 -12.86
CA LYS A 122 -6.68 -6.20 -13.45
C LYS A 122 -6.18 -7.15 -12.38
N ALA A 123 -5.36 -6.68 -11.45
CA ALA A 123 -4.80 -7.49 -10.37
C ALA A 123 -5.90 -7.98 -9.40
N TYR A 124 -6.85 -7.13 -9.01
CA TYR A 124 -8.01 -7.52 -8.20
C TYR A 124 -8.91 -8.53 -8.92
N ALA A 125 -9.16 -8.33 -10.20
CA ALA A 125 -9.95 -9.29 -11.00
C ALA A 125 -9.28 -10.68 -11.07
N ASN A 126 -7.96 -10.72 -11.12
CA ASN A 126 -7.20 -11.98 -11.09
C ASN A 126 -7.24 -12.63 -9.69
N ALA A 127 -7.08 -11.85 -8.63
CA ALA A 127 -7.17 -12.33 -7.25
C ALA A 127 -8.58 -12.86 -6.93
N ALA A 128 -9.64 -12.14 -7.33
CA ALA A 128 -11.03 -12.56 -7.15
C ALA A 128 -11.38 -13.86 -7.86
N LYS A 129 -10.75 -14.19 -9.00
CA LYS A 129 -10.91 -15.50 -9.65
C LYS A 129 -10.36 -16.65 -8.81
N LEU A 130 -9.32 -16.39 -8.02
CA LEU A 130 -8.68 -17.37 -7.16
C LEU A 130 -9.41 -17.52 -5.82
N ASN A 131 -10.05 -16.45 -5.35
CA ASN A 131 -10.68 -16.39 -4.03
C ASN A 131 -12.09 -15.78 -4.13
N LYS A 132 -13.06 -16.58 -4.62
CA LYS A 132 -14.43 -16.13 -4.96
C LYS A 132 -15.25 -15.63 -3.78
N GLU A 133 -14.87 -15.94 -2.54
CA GLU A 133 -15.61 -15.61 -1.32
C GLU A 133 -15.11 -14.36 -0.61
N ASP A 134 -14.06 -13.70 -1.13
CA ASP A 134 -13.50 -12.50 -0.52
C ASP A 134 -14.33 -11.26 -0.87
N SER A 135 -15.26 -10.93 0.04
CA SER A 135 -16.14 -9.76 -0.09
C SER A 135 -15.37 -8.43 -0.07
N GLU A 136 -14.25 -8.34 0.64
CA GLU A 136 -13.43 -7.12 0.70
C GLU A 136 -12.81 -6.82 -0.66
N MET A 137 -12.34 -7.84 -1.36
CA MET A 137 -11.75 -7.71 -2.68
C MET A 137 -12.77 -7.23 -3.72
N TRP A 138 -14.01 -7.72 -3.65
CA TRP A 138 -15.11 -7.25 -4.50
C TRP A 138 -15.50 -5.80 -4.21
N ASN A 139 -15.50 -5.40 -2.94
CA ASN A 139 -15.77 -4.01 -2.56
C ASN A 139 -14.68 -3.06 -3.06
N LEU A 140 -13.40 -3.44 -2.94
CA LEU A 140 -12.27 -2.68 -3.47
C LEU A 140 -12.32 -2.58 -5.00
N LEU A 141 -12.63 -3.67 -5.70
CA LEU A 141 -12.79 -3.66 -7.16
C LEU A 141 -13.91 -2.73 -7.59
N ASN A 142 -15.05 -2.74 -6.89
CA ASN A 142 -16.18 -1.86 -7.17
C ASN A 142 -15.81 -0.39 -6.92
N TYR A 143 -15.12 -0.09 -5.81
CA TYR A 143 -14.61 1.25 -5.53
C TYR A 143 -13.70 1.76 -6.66
N ILE A 144 -12.75 0.95 -7.11
CA ILE A 144 -11.84 1.30 -8.22
C ILE A 144 -12.61 1.55 -9.52
N ASN A 145 -13.66 0.75 -9.81
CA ASN A 145 -14.51 0.98 -10.97
C ASN A 145 -15.23 2.34 -10.90
N ILE A 146 -15.69 2.74 -9.71
CA ILE A 146 -16.34 4.05 -9.50
C ILE A 146 -15.34 5.18 -9.72
N VAL A 147 -14.12 5.06 -9.14
CA VAL A 147 -13.06 6.08 -9.32
C VAL A 147 -12.71 6.22 -10.80
N LEU A 148 -12.43 5.11 -11.50
CA LEU A 148 -12.08 5.15 -12.92
C LEU A 148 -13.18 5.77 -13.78
N SER A 149 -14.44 5.44 -13.53
CA SER A 149 -15.56 6.00 -14.31
C SER A 149 -15.77 7.49 -14.04
N GLY A 150 -15.49 7.96 -12.82
CA GLY A 150 -15.57 9.37 -12.47
C GLY A 150 -14.44 10.18 -13.11
N GLU A 151 -13.21 9.70 -13.00
CA GLU A 151 -12.03 10.35 -13.58
C GLU A 151 -12.10 10.36 -15.13
N GLU A 152 -12.51 9.27 -15.77
CA GLU A 152 -12.66 9.22 -17.22
C GLU A 152 -13.68 10.24 -17.75
N ARG A 153 -14.74 10.54 -17.00
CA ARG A 153 -15.68 11.60 -17.34
C ARG A 153 -15.06 12.99 -17.23
N LEU A 154 -14.32 13.27 -16.14
CA LEU A 154 -13.65 14.55 -15.96
C LEU A 154 -12.65 14.83 -17.09
N PHE A 155 -11.86 13.83 -17.50
CA PHE A 155 -10.94 13.98 -18.64
C PHE A 155 -11.63 14.13 -20.00
N ALA A 156 -12.82 13.54 -20.18
CA ALA A 156 -13.60 13.74 -21.39
C ALA A 156 -14.11 15.19 -21.48
N ASP A 157 -14.55 15.75 -20.35
CA ASP A 157 -15.04 17.12 -20.27
C ASP A 157 -13.91 18.15 -20.48
N ASP A 158 -12.72 17.93 -19.89
CA ASP A 158 -11.56 18.81 -20.09
C ASP A 158 -11.04 18.81 -21.54
N LYS A 159 -11.09 17.69 -22.24
CA LYS A 159 -10.76 17.63 -23.67
C LYS A 159 -11.78 18.34 -24.54
N PHE A 160 -13.02 18.40 -24.10
CA PHE A 160 -14.10 19.10 -24.83
C PHE A 160 -13.95 20.63 -24.70
N VAL A 161 -13.48 21.10 -23.56
CA VAL A 161 -13.24 22.56 -23.31
C VAL A 161 -12.00 23.07 -24.07
N ALA A 162 -11.01 22.21 -24.30
CA ALA A 162 -9.79 22.60 -25.03
C ALA A 162 -9.96 22.70 -26.57
N VAL A 163 -11.13 22.38 -27.10
CA VAL A 163 -11.46 22.41 -28.55
C VAL A 163 -12.46 23.53 -28.92
N MET A 164 -12.92 24.28 -27.90
CA MET A 164 -13.70 25.54 -28.09
C MET A 164 -12.79 26.77 -27.93
#